data_05b5a39208139ca4bc00100218c7c40b
#
_entry.id   05b5a39208139ca4bc00100218c7c40b
#
_cell.length_a   1.000
_cell.length_b   1.000
_cell.length_c   1.000
_cell.angle_alpha   90.00
_cell.angle_beta   90.00
_cell.angle_gamma   90.00
#
_symmetry.space_group_name_H-M   'P 1'
#
loop_
_entity.id
_entity.type
_entity.pdbx_description
1 polymer ?
#
loop_
_entity_poly.entity_id
_entity_poly.type
_entity_poly.pdbx_seq_one_letter_code
_entity_poly.pdbx_strand_id
1 'polypeptide(L)'
;LTICGESEGDKFLVISDSLSALQGISSLKLTHPLLADFHDAHSELREKGIDILFMWCPSHVGVRGNAAADAAAKESLQHPEPDTRLYVPYTDLKTLVNKYVFKLWQQDWSQQGDNKLFQVIPDLADAPPLSASGRRAQSKLNRLLIGHTYFTHGFLLRNEDPPWCHACDELNSVKHILTSCADLIEAREEHFQELRSLKDIFTQASPDSIFVFL
;
A
#
# COMPACT_ATOMS: atom_id res chain seq x y z
N LEU A 1 -22.86 20.92 17.25
CA LEU A 1 -24.33 21.05 17.36
C LEU A 1 -24.80 21.29 18.78
N THR A 2 -24.05 20.87 19.79
CA THR A 2 -24.40 21.11 21.23
C THR A 2 -24.67 22.58 21.52
N ILE A 3 -23.81 23.50 21.02
CA ILE A 3 -23.97 24.94 21.20
C ILE A 3 -25.29 25.47 20.64
N CYS A 4 -25.77 24.92 19.51
CA CYS A 4 -27.05 25.31 18.92
C CYS A 4 -28.24 24.94 19.83
N GLY A 5 -28.15 23.82 20.54
CA GLY A 5 -29.19 23.37 21.48
C GLY A 5 -29.25 24.15 22.79
N GLU A 6 -28.15 24.81 23.16
CA GLU A 6 -28.01 25.61 24.41
C GLU A 6 -28.20 27.12 24.20
N SER A 7 -28.20 27.57 22.90
CA SER A 7 -28.31 28.97 22.55
C SER A 7 -29.78 29.39 22.39
N GLU A 8 -30.11 30.65 22.73
CA GLU A 8 -31.40 31.24 22.41
C GLU A 8 -31.54 31.46 20.89
N GLY A 9 -32.52 30.83 20.27
CA GLY A 9 -32.80 30.95 18.85
C GLY A 9 -33.24 29.61 18.19
N ASP A 10 -33.95 29.73 17.11
CA ASP A 10 -34.49 28.59 16.33
C ASP A 10 -33.80 28.39 14.96
N LYS A 11 -32.89 29.32 14.58
CA LYS A 11 -32.17 29.31 13.31
C LYS A 11 -30.68 29.58 13.47
N PHE A 12 -29.85 28.68 12.96
CA PHE A 12 -28.42 28.80 13.05
C PHE A 12 -27.76 28.66 11.70
N LEU A 13 -26.65 29.38 11.51
CA LEU A 13 -25.77 29.23 10.33
C LEU A 13 -24.42 28.68 10.79
N VAL A 14 -24.06 27.50 10.31
CA VAL A 14 -22.74 26.89 10.53
C VAL A 14 -21.89 27.07 9.29
N ILE A 15 -20.77 27.77 9.42
CA ILE A 15 -19.85 28.02 8.30
C ILE A 15 -18.61 27.14 8.50
N SER A 16 -18.19 26.45 7.44
CA SER A 16 -17.00 25.58 7.44
C SER A 16 -16.23 25.72 6.14
N ASP A 17 -14.91 25.65 6.21
CA ASP A 17 -14.04 25.57 5.06
C ASP A 17 -13.76 24.13 4.62
N SER A 18 -14.16 23.12 5.40
CA SER A 18 -14.06 21.72 5.06
C SER A 18 -15.19 21.28 4.11
N LEU A 19 -14.95 21.40 2.80
CA LEU A 19 -15.89 20.92 1.78
C LEU A 19 -16.20 19.44 1.92
N SER A 20 -15.19 18.63 2.25
CA SER A 20 -15.36 17.17 2.44
C SER A 20 -16.27 16.84 3.63
N ALA A 21 -16.19 17.59 4.73
CA ALA A 21 -17.09 17.42 5.86
C ALA A 21 -18.53 17.77 5.48
N LEU A 22 -18.75 18.88 4.79
CA LEU A 22 -20.08 19.30 4.33
C LEU A 22 -20.68 18.31 3.31
N GLN A 23 -19.86 17.77 2.39
CA GLN A 23 -20.28 16.73 1.46
C GLN A 23 -20.61 15.41 2.19
N GLY A 24 -19.83 15.06 3.22
CA GLY A 24 -20.13 13.93 4.11
C GLY A 24 -21.47 14.08 4.81
N ILE A 25 -21.72 15.24 5.41
CA ILE A 25 -22.98 15.58 6.10
C ILE A 25 -24.18 15.53 5.13
N SER A 26 -24.03 16.01 3.90
CA SER A 26 -25.11 15.97 2.88
C SER A 26 -25.31 14.59 2.26
N SER A 27 -24.40 13.66 2.50
CA SER A 27 -24.47 12.31 1.95
C SER A 27 -25.35 11.40 2.83
N LEU A 28 -26.19 10.60 2.21
CA LEU A 28 -26.96 9.54 2.89
C LEU A 28 -26.08 8.31 3.25
N LYS A 29 -24.81 8.30 2.84
CA LYS A 29 -23.90 7.20 3.14
C LYS A 29 -23.14 7.48 4.43
N LEU A 30 -23.48 6.77 5.49
CA LEU A 30 -22.79 6.82 6.77
C LEU A 30 -21.46 6.06 6.72
N THR A 31 -20.47 6.62 6.02
CA THR A 31 -19.15 6.00 5.84
C THR A 31 -18.21 6.24 7.02
N HIS A 32 -18.52 7.21 7.86
CA HIS A 32 -17.75 7.58 9.03
C HIS A 32 -18.63 7.61 10.28
N PRO A 33 -18.21 7.06 11.42
CA PRO A 33 -19.02 7.01 12.65
C PRO A 33 -19.50 8.40 13.11
N LEU A 34 -18.66 9.42 13.00
CA LEU A 34 -19.03 10.81 13.36
C LEU A 34 -20.19 11.36 12.51
N LEU A 35 -20.44 10.83 11.30
CA LEU A 35 -21.59 11.24 10.51
C LEU A 35 -22.90 10.69 11.09
N ALA A 36 -22.89 9.48 11.67
CA ALA A 36 -24.04 8.94 12.38
C ALA A 36 -24.38 9.81 13.58
N ASP A 37 -23.40 10.08 14.45
CA ASP A 37 -23.58 10.97 15.62
C ASP A 37 -24.06 12.37 15.21
N PHE A 38 -23.55 12.89 14.09
CA PHE A 38 -23.99 14.17 13.55
C PHE A 38 -25.46 14.13 13.14
N HIS A 39 -25.88 13.09 12.38
CA HIS A 39 -27.26 12.98 11.91
C HIS A 39 -28.24 12.79 13.05
N ASP A 40 -27.88 12.02 14.07
CA ASP A 40 -28.69 11.83 15.28
C ASP A 40 -28.88 13.17 16.00
N ALA A 41 -27.79 13.88 16.30
CA ALA A 41 -27.84 15.20 16.94
C ALA A 41 -28.60 16.25 16.12
N HIS A 42 -28.44 16.22 14.79
CA HIS A 42 -29.17 17.12 13.89
C HIS A 42 -30.69 16.81 13.87
N SER A 43 -31.07 15.54 13.90
CA SER A 43 -32.48 15.11 13.98
C SER A 43 -33.12 15.55 15.29
N GLU A 44 -32.44 15.39 16.42
CA GLU A 44 -32.93 15.87 17.72
C GLU A 44 -33.15 17.37 17.74
N LEU A 45 -32.29 18.16 17.14
CA LEU A 45 -32.44 19.62 17.05
C LEU A 45 -33.64 20.01 16.17
N ARG A 46 -33.85 19.32 15.04
CA ARG A 46 -35.03 19.55 14.19
C ARG A 46 -36.34 19.21 14.90
N GLU A 47 -36.39 18.17 15.71
CA GLU A 47 -37.56 17.83 16.53
C GLU A 47 -37.87 18.91 17.54
N LYS A 48 -36.86 19.64 18.03
CA LYS A 48 -37.01 20.82 18.91
C LYS A 48 -37.34 22.10 18.14
N GLY A 49 -37.53 22.04 16.82
CA GLY A 49 -37.86 23.20 15.99
C GLY A 49 -36.65 24.07 15.63
N ILE A 50 -35.43 23.57 15.81
CA ILE A 50 -34.19 24.29 15.48
C ILE A 50 -33.74 23.98 14.06
N ASP A 51 -33.65 25.00 13.20
CA ASP A 51 -33.17 24.93 11.84
C ASP A 51 -31.66 25.28 11.76
N ILE A 52 -30.86 24.43 11.09
CA ILE A 52 -29.45 24.67 10.88
C ILE A 52 -29.13 24.68 9.39
N LEU A 53 -28.56 25.79 8.92
CA LEU A 53 -28.04 25.94 7.57
C LEU A 53 -26.52 25.76 7.60
N PHE A 54 -25.99 24.91 6.72
CA PHE A 54 -24.56 24.72 6.54
C PHE A 54 -24.09 25.47 5.29
N MET A 55 -23.01 26.24 5.44
CA MET A 55 -22.42 27.00 4.34
C MET A 55 -20.92 26.78 4.27
N TRP A 56 -20.42 26.59 3.06
CA TRP A 56 -19.00 26.51 2.81
C TRP A 56 -18.38 27.91 2.65
N CYS A 57 -17.16 28.10 3.14
CA CYS A 57 -16.32 29.25 2.85
C CYS A 57 -14.92 28.79 2.44
N PRO A 58 -14.18 29.57 1.62
CA PRO A 58 -12.78 29.28 1.37
C PRO A 58 -11.92 29.39 2.63
N SER A 59 -10.90 28.53 2.79
CA SER A 59 -9.92 28.64 3.87
C SER A 59 -9.06 29.89 3.72
N HIS A 60 -8.63 30.47 4.84
CA HIS A 60 -7.63 31.56 4.90
C HIS A 60 -7.97 32.86 4.14
N VAL A 61 -9.24 33.13 3.91
CA VAL A 61 -9.71 34.37 3.23
C VAL A 61 -10.10 35.49 4.21
N GLY A 62 -9.67 35.40 5.46
CA GLY A 62 -9.90 36.48 6.45
C GLY A 62 -11.24 36.40 7.16
N VAL A 63 -12.00 35.30 7.05
CA VAL A 63 -13.21 35.07 7.85
C VAL A 63 -12.79 34.84 9.32
N ARG A 64 -13.01 35.82 10.19
CA ARG A 64 -12.50 35.79 11.58
C ARG A 64 -12.96 34.57 12.37
N GLY A 65 -14.21 34.14 12.22
CA GLY A 65 -14.74 32.95 12.90
C GLY A 65 -14.05 31.67 12.45
N ASN A 66 -13.80 31.53 11.14
CA ASN A 66 -13.09 30.37 10.60
C ASN A 66 -11.62 30.34 11.07
N ALA A 67 -10.94 31.47 11.07
CA ALA A 67 -9.58 31.57 11.60
C ALA A 67 -9.48 31.22 13.10
N ALA A 68 -10.48 31.60 13.90
CA ALA A 68 -10.55 31.21 15.30
C ALA A 68 -10.81 29.70 15.47
N ALA A 69 -11.69 29.11 14.66
CA ALA A 69 -11.94 27.67 14.67
C ALA A 69 -10.68 26.87 14.29
N ASP A 70 -9.93 27.31 13.26
CA ASP A 70 -8.64 26.73 12.86
C ASP A 70 -7.61 26.78 14.00
N ALA A 71 -7.53 27.91 14.72
CA ALA A 71 -6.61 28.05 15.84
C ALA A 71 -6.99 27.07 16.96
N ALA A 72 -8.26 27.00 17.33
CA ALA A 72 -8.77 26.11 18.37
C ALA A 72 -8.55 24.62 17.98
N ALA A 73 -8.76 24.25 16.70
CA ALA A 73 -8.50 22.90 16.22
C ALA A 73 -7.00 22.52 16.31
N LYS A 74 -6.09 23.46 16.01
CA LYS A 74 -4.64 23.23 16.18
C LYS A 74 -4.24 23.12 17.65
N GLU A 75 -4.84 23.93 18.51
CA GLU A 75 -4.59 23.88 19.96
C GLU A 75 -5.07 22.55 20.56
N SER A 76 -6.21 22.02 20.11
CA SER A 76 -6.74 20.74 20.59
C SER A 76 -5.80 19.55 20.35
N LEU A 77 -4.95 19.60 19.31
CA LEU A 77 -3.94 18.57 19.04
C LEU A 77 -2.80 18.53 20.08
N GLN A 78 -2.67 19.58 20.90
CA GLN A 78 -1.65 19.67 21.96
C GLN A 78 -2.17 19.15 23.31
N HIS A 79 -3.45 18.82 23.42
CA HIS A 79 -4.01 18.24 24.63
C HIS A 79 -3.49 16.83 24.85
N PRO A 80 -2.95 16.52 26.06
CA PRO A 80 -2.34 15.21 26.34
C PRO A 80 -3.36 14.07 26.42
N GLU A 81 -4.61 14.38 26.68
CA GLU A 81 -5.67 13.37 26.78
C GLU A 81 -6.66 13.52 25.62
N PRO A 82 -6.70 12.56 24.70
CA PRO A 82 -7.72 12.54 23.66
C PRO A 82 -9.11 12.26 24.26
N ASP A 83 -10.15 12.78 23.62
CA ASP A 83 -11.53 12.40 23.97
C ASP A 83 -11.66 10.88 23.90
N THR A 84 -12.14 10.26 24.97
CA THR A 84 -12.25 8.79 25.12
C THR A 84 -13.27 8.17 24.17
N ARG A 85 -14.06 8.95 23.45
CA ARG A 85 -14.99 8.51 22.42
C ARG A 85 -14.33 8.46 21.04
N LEU A 86 -13.24 7.72 20.92
CA LEU A 86 -12.56 7.53 19.64
C LEU A 86 -13.30 6.49 18.79
N TYR A 87 -14.17 6.98 17.93
CA TYR A 87 -14.68 6.18 16.81
C TYR A 87 -13.62 6.15 15.70
N VAL A 88 -12.95 5.01 15.55
CA VAL A 88 -11.98 4.83 14.46
C VAL A 88 -12.73 4.35 13.21
N PRO A 89 -12.67 5.07 12.08
CA PRO A 89 -13.23 4.58 10.83
C PRO A 89 -12.65 3.23 10.44
N TYR A 90 -13.47 2.37 9.85
CA TYR A 90 -13.02 1.06 9.37
C TYR A 90 -11.83 1.17 8.41
N THR A 91 -11.83 2.19 7.54
CA THR A 91 -10.74 2.48 6.60
C THR A 91 -9.40 2.72 7.30
N ASP A 92 -9.42 3.46 8.40
CA ASP A 92 -8.23 3.78 9.18
C ASP A 92 -7.75 2.57 9.98
N LEU A 93 -8.69 1.85 10.59
CA LEU A 93 -8.39 0.57 11.25
C LEU A 93 -7.77 -0.43 10.26
N LYS A 94 -8.35 -0.58 9.07
CA LYS A 94 -7.80 -1.43 8.01
C LYS A 94 -6.38 -1.01 7.64
N THR A 95 -6.12 0.28 7.51
CA THR A 95 -4.78 0.80 7.19
C THR A 95 -3.78 0.49 8.31
N LEU A 96 -4.16 0.66 9.57
CA LEU A 96 -3.32 0.34 10.73
C LEU A 96 -3.02 -1.16 10.81
N VAL A 97 -4.04 -1.99 10.64
CA VAL A 97 -3.90 -3.46 10.63
C VAL A 97 -2.99 -3.90 9.49
N ASN A 98 -3.18 -3.38 8.28
CA ASN A 98 -2.32 -3.71 7.14
C ASN A 98 -0.85 -3.33 7.39
N LYS A 99 -0.58 -2.15 7.94
CA LYS A 99 0.77 -1.73 8.32
C LYS A 99 1.39 -2.66 9.37
N TYR A 100 0.62 -3.05 10.37
CA TYR A 100 1.07 -3.95 11.41
C TYR A 100 1.38 -5.34 10.87
N VAL A 101 0.47 -5.92 10.08
CA VAL A 101 0.64 -7.23 9.42
C VAL A 101 1.84 -7.21 8.50
N PHE A 102 2.01 -6.14 7.69
CA PHE A 102 3.15 -6.00 6.80
C PHE A 102 4.48 -5.96 7.58
N LYS A 103 4.51 -5.27 8.72
CA LYS A 103 5.70 -5.24 9.60
C LYS A 103 6.04 -6.63 10.14
N LEU A 104 5.04 -7.39 10.60
CA LEU A 104 5.26 -8.77 11.08
C LEU A 104 5.76 -9.66 9.93
N TRP A 105 5.14 -9.56 8.77
CA TRP A 105 5.57 -10.32 7.60
C TRP A 105 7.01 -10.00 7.20
N GLN A 106 7.40 -8.73 7.18
CA GLN A 106 8.78 -8.34 6.89
C GLN A 106 9.75 -8.91 7.94
N GLN A 107 9.38 -8.94 9.22
CA GLN A 107 10.20 -9.53 10.27
C GLN A 107 10.43 -11.03 10.04
N ASP A 108 9.36 -11.79 9.76
CA ASP A 108 9.46 -13.23 9.46
C ASP A 108 10.25 -13.46 8.16
N TRP A 109 10.00 -12.64 7.14
CA TRP A 109 10.69 -12.70 5.85
C TRP A 109 12.19 -12.45 6.00
N SER A 110 12.61 -11.53 6.84
CA SER A 110 14.02 -11.20 7.08
C SER A 110 14.82 -12.36 7.70
N GLN A 111 14.15 -13.38 8.26
CA GLN A 111 14.76 -14.57 8.78
C GLN A 111 14.99 -15.66 7.73
N GLN A 112 14.52 -15.46 6.50
CA GLN A 112 14.56 -16.45 5.41
C GLN A 112 15.81 -16.29 4.53
N GLY A 113 16.99 -16.07 5.10
CA GLY A 113 18.23 -15.81 4.36
C GLY A 113 18.61 -16.87 3.32
N ASP A 114 18.27 -18.13 3.56
CA ASP A 114 18.53 -19.26 2.64
C ASP A 114 17.50 -19.38 1.50
N ASN A 115 16.41 -18.61 1.58
CA ASN A 115 15.38 -18.63 0.56
C ASN A 115 15.85 -17.93 -0.72
N LYS A 116 15.76 -18.60 -1.85
CA LYS A 116 16.18 -18.05 -3.14
C LYS A 116 15.44 -16.77 -3.51
N LEU A 117 14.16 -16.69 -3.19
CA LEU A 117 13.35 -15.49 -3.44
C LEU A 117 13.77 -14.32 -2.53
N PHE A 118 14.24 -14.60 -1.31
CA PHE A 118 14.77 -13.56 -0.42
C PHE A 118 16.00 -12.86 -1.02
N GLN A 119 16.84 -13.57 -1.78
CA GLN A 119 17.99 -12.97 -2.48
C GLN A 119 17.56 -11.97 -3.57
N VAL A 120 16.37 -12.11 -4.11
CA VAL A 120 15.79 -11.19 -5.12
C VAL A 120 15.01 -10.06 -4.45
N ILE A 121 14.21 -10.39 -3.43
CA ILE A 121 13.27 -9.49 -2.76
C ILE A 121 13.53 -9.54 -1.24
N PRO A 122 14.61 -8.93 -0.73
CA PRO A 122 14.87 -8.89 0.71
C PRO A 122 13.91 -7.96 1.45
N ASP A 123 13.44 -6.90 0.82
CA ASP A 123 12.43 -5.99 1.33
C ASP A 123 11.12 -6.19 0.55
N LEU A 124 10.05 -6.51 1.26
CA LEU A 124 8.73 -6.73 0.66
C LEU A 124 8.14 -5.44 0.07
N ALA A 125 8.56 -4.27 0.55
CA ALA A 125 8.15 -2.99 -0.02
C ALA A 125 8.76 -2.74 -1.41
N ASP A 126 9.95 -3.31 -1.67
CA ASP A 126 10.66 -3.22 -2.94
C ASP A 126 10.27 -4.35 -3.93
N ALA A 127 9.25 -5.14 -3.59
CA ALA A 127 8.80 -6.22 -4.48
C ALA A 127 8.45 -5.63 -5.86
N PRO A 128 9.19 -6.01 -6.92
CA PRO A 128 8.96 -5.43 -8.23
C PRO A 128 7.56 -5.82 -8.73
N PRO A 129 6.87 -4.93 -9.44
CA PRO A 129 5.59 -5.23 -10.07
C PRO A 129 5.81 -6.15 -11.27
N LEU A 130 6.32 -7.36 -11.02
CA LEU A 130 6.61 -8.34 -12.05
C LEU A 130 5.31 -8.90 -12.61
N SER A 131 4.89 -8.33 -13.71
CA SER A 131 3.72 -8.80 -14.46
C SER A 131 4.13 -9.14 -15.88
N ALA A 132 3.91 -10.39 -16.28
CA ALA A 132 4.09 -10.84 -17.65
C ALA A 132 2.73 -11.01 -18.33
N SER A 133 2.69 -10.80 -19.66
CA SER A 133 1.47 -10.90 -20.43
C SER A 133 0.98 -12.36 -20.51
N GLY A 134 -0.13 -12.65 -19.83
CA GLY A 134 -0.78 -13.94 -19.84
C GLY A 134 -0.24 -14.96 -18.82
N ARG A 135 -1.11 -15.92 -18.49
CA ARG A 135 -0.88 -16.90 -17.41
C ARG A 135 0.41 -17.75 -17.60
N ARG A 136 0.72 -18.12 -18.84
CA ARG A 136 1.91 -18.97 -19.11
C ARG A 136 3.20 -18.21 -18.84
N ALA A 137 3.29 -16.96 -19.32
CA ALA A 137 4.45 -16.10 -19.10
C ALA A 137 4.61 -15.78 -17.60
N GLN A 138 3.52 -15.44 -16.92
CA GLN A 138 3.53 -15.20 -15.46
C GLN A 138 4.00 -16.43 -14.68
N SER A 139 3.57 -17.64 -15.08
CA SER A 139 4.02 -18.87 -14.42
C SER A 139 5.52 -19.14 -14.64
N LYS A 140 6.07 -18.83 -15.82
CA LYS A 140 7.51 -18.93 -16.08
C LYS A 140 8.29 -17.94 -15.21
N LEU A 141 7.84 -16.69 -15.16
CA LEU A 141 8.46 -15.62 -14.35
C LEU A 141 8.47 -15.99 -12.86
N ASN A 142 7.36 -16.48 -12.33
CA ASN A 142 7.29 -16.92 -10.93
C ASN A 142 8.27 -18.07 -10.65
N ARG A 143 8.40 -19.02 -11.56
CA ARG A 143 9.37 -20.13 -11.44
C ARG A 143 10.82 -19.65 -11.46
N LEU A 144 11.13 -18.64 -12.26
CA LEU A 144 12.45 -18.00 -12.26
C LEU A 144 12.75 -17.33 -10.94
N LEU A 145 11.79 -16.56 -10.40
CA LEU A 145 11.92 -15.86 -9.13
C LEU A 145 12.21 -16.81 -7.96
N ILE A 146 11.49 -17.92 -7.87
CA ILE A 146 11.73 -18.93 -6.83
C ILE A 146 12.91 -19.85 -7.13
N GLY A 147 13.55 -19.68 -8.29
CA GLY A 147 14.71 -20.47 -8.71
C GLY A 147 14.41 -21.93 -9.11
N HIS A 148 13.14 -22.27 -9.36
CA HIS A 148 12.69 -23.62 -9.71
C HIS A 148 12.11 -23.66 -11.12
N THR A 149 12.99 -23.79 -12.10
CA THR A 149 12.60 -23.94 -13.51
C THR A 149 12.72 -25.41 -13.96
N TYR A 150 12.19 -25.71 -15.12
CA TYR A 150 12.37 -27.04 -15.73
C TYR A 150 13.85 -27.34 -16.02
N PHE A 151 14.63 -26.33 -16.41
CA PHE A 151 16.07 -26.48 -16.66
C PHE A 151 16.88 -26.80 -15.41
N THR A 152 16.51 -26.20 -14.27
CA THR A 152 17.27 -26.35 -13.03
C THR A 152 16.75 -27.44 -12.10
N HIS A 153 15.48 -27.83 -12.21
CA HIS A 153 14.84 -28.79 -11.31
C HIS A 153 14.01 -29.88 -12.03
N GLY A 154 14.00 -29.90 -13.36
CA GLY A 154 13.31 -30.95 -14.12
C GLY A 154 13.86 -32.36 -13.88
N PHE A 155 15.11 -32.45 -13.45
CA PHE A 155 15.77 -33.71 -13.09
C PHE A 155 15.04 -34.46 -11.97
N LEU A 156 14.41 -33.73 -11.01
CA LEU A 156 13.63 -34.33 -9.93
C LEU A 156 12.41 -35.12 -10.46
N LEU A 157 11.82 -34.69 -11.59
CA LEU A 157 10.68 -35.36 -12.20
C LEU A 157 11.09 -36.57 -13.08
N ARG A 158 12.32 -36.55 -13.56
CA ARG A 158 12.87 -37.60 -14.44
C ARG A 158 13.73 -38.60 -13.71
N ASN A 159 13.98 -38.38 -12.41
CA ASN A 159 14.89 -39.15 -11.57
C ASN A 159 16.32 -39.27 -12.21
N GLU A 160 16.82 -38.11 -12.66
CA GLU A 160 18.15 -37.92 -13.24
C GLU A 160 19.05 -37.20 -12.25
N ASP A 161 20.35 -37.09 -12.58
CA ASP A 161 21.28 -36.27 -11.83
C ASP A 161 20.99 -34.76 -12.00
N PRO A 162 21.33 -33.93 -11.02
CA PRO A 162 21.19 -32.45 -11.12
C PRO A 162 21.98 -31.91 -12.32
N PRO A 163 21.44 -30.93 -13.07
CA PRO A 163 22.15 -30.38 -14.21
C PRO A 163 23.42 -29.63 -13.77
N TRP A 164 24.51 -29.92 -14.43
CA TRP A 164 25.85 -29.40 -14.15
C TRP A 164 26.36 -28.49 -15.27
N CYS A 165 26.95 -27.37 -14.93
CA CYS A 165 27.64 -26.52 -15.90
C CYS A 165 29.10 -26.92 -15.99
N HIS A 166 29.50 -27.51 -17.12
CA HIS A 166 30.88 -27.97 -17.34
C HIS A 166 31.86 -26.80 -17.51
N ALA A 167 31.42 -25.65 -18.00
CA ALA A 167 32.29 -24.48 -18.18
C ALA A 167 32.69 -23.82 -16.88
N CYS A 168 31.82 -23.88 -15.86
CA CYS A 168 32.03 -23.22 -14.56
C CYS A 168 32.28 -24.20 -13.42
N ASP A 169 32.14 -25.49 -13.68
CA ASP A 169 32.27 -26.57 -12.69
C ASP A 169 31.37 -26.41 -11.49
N GLU A 170 30.08 -26.04 -11.72
CA GLU A 170 29.07 -25.86 -10.69
C GLU A 170 27.66 -26.28 -11.12
N LEU A 171 26.74 -26.42 -10.14
CA LEU A 171 25.35 -26.77 -10.41
C LEU A 171 24.64 -25.65 -11.18
N ASN A 172 23.90 -26.02 -12.23
CA ASN A 172 23.04 -25.07 -12.94
C ASN A 172 21.88 -24.60 -12.08
N SER A 173 21.94 -23.34 -11.67
CA SER A 173 20.87 -22.64 -10.96
C SER A 173 20.40 -21.44 -11.76
N VAL A 174 19.21 -20.92 -11.46
CA VAL A 174 18.72 -19.68 -12.09
C VAL A 174 19.71 -18.54 -11.84
N LYS A 175 20.28 -18.46 -10.64
CA LYS A 175 21.31 -17.47 -10.31
C LYS A 175 22.53 -17.64 -11.21
N HIS A 176 23.09 -18.85 -11.29
CA HIS A 176 24.25 -19.14 -12.15
C HIS A 176 24.00 -18.74 -13.60
N ILE A 177 22.89 -19.18 -14.17
CA ILE A 177 22.53 -18.90 -15.57
C ILE A 177 22.41 -17.39 -15.81
N LEU A 178 21.68 -16.69 -14.97
CA LEU A 178 21.40 -15.25 -15.16
C LEU A 178 22.57 -14.33 -14.79
N THR A 179 23.47 -14.72 -13.86
CA THR A 179 24.46 -13.79 -13.33
C THR A 179 25.92 -14.18 -13.50
N SER A 180 26.28 -15.47 -13.59
CA SER A 180 27.68 -15.88 -13.47
C SER A 180 28.18 -16.88 -14.49
N CYS A 181 27.34 -17.57 -15.27
CA CYS A 181 27.79 -18.57 -16.25
C CYS A 181 28.76 -18.00 -17.29
N ALA A 182 29.94 -18.62 -17.45
CA ALA A 182 30.95 -18.15 -18.39
C ALA A 182 30.48 -18.26 -19.84
N ASP A 183 29.77 -19.34 -20.18
CA ASP A 183 29.26 -19.60 -21.55
C ASP A 183 28.19 -18.58 -21.99
N LEU A 184 27.61 -17.84 -21.02
CA LEU A 184 26.51 -16.91 -21.29
C LEU A 184 26.92 -15.43 -21.12
N ILE A 185 28.22 -15.11 -21.12
CA ILE A 185 28.71 -13.73 -20.93
C ILE A 185 28.18 -12.81 -22.04
N GLU A 186 28.35 -13.18 -23.29
CA GLU A 186 27.92 -12.36 -24.43
C GLU A 186 26.41 -12.11 -24.43
N ALA A 187 25.63 -13.19 -24.21
CA ALA A 187 24.17 -13.07 -24.13
C ALA A 187 23.72 -12.16 -22.95
N ARG A 188 24.41 -12.23 -21.80
CA ARG A 188 24.12 -11.31 -20.68
C ARG A 188 24.42 -9.85 -21.00
N GLU A 189 25.52 -9.59 -21.68
CA GLU A 189 25.88 -8.24 -22.12
C GLU A 189 24.84 -7.68 -23.10
N GLU A 190 24.37 -8.52 -24.03
CA GLU A 190 23.34 -8.14 -24.99
C GLU A 190 21.99 -7.80 -24.32
N HIS A 191 21.54 -8.66 -23.39
CA HIS A 191 20.18 -8.56 -22.83
C HIS A 191 20.08 -7.79 -21.51
N PHE A 192 21.13 -7.78 -20.70
CA PHE A 192 21.10 -7.21 -19.34
C PHE A 192 22.12 -6.10 -19.11
N GLN A 193 23.05 -5.85 -20.07
CA GLN A 193 24.05 -4.80 -20.00
C GLN A 193 24.81 -4.79 -18.66
N GLU A 194 24.59 -3.76 -17.83
CA GLU A 194 25.25 -3.57 -16.54
C GLU A 194 24.58 -4.28 -15.36
N LEU A 195 23.43 -4.94 -15.59
CA LEU A 195 22.70 -5.65 -14.51
C LEU A 195 23.46 -6.91 -14.10
N ARG A 196 23.98 -6.95 -12.88
CA ARG A 196 24.85 -8.04 -12.41
C ARG A 196 24.22 -8.90 -11.30
N SER A 197 23.18 -8.42 -10.65
CA SER A 197 22.49 -9.18 -9.59
C SER A 197 21.13 -9.68 -10.04
N LEU A 198 20.64 -10.74 -9.41
CA LEU A 198 19.26 -11.20 -9.63
C LEU A 198 18.25 -10.11 -9.32
N LYS A 199 18.48 -9.34 -8.27
CA LYS A 199 17.60 -8.20 -7.90
C LYS A 199 17.53 -7.19 -9.05
N ASP A 200 18.67 -6.77 -9.58
CA ASP A 200 18.71 -5.79 -10.66
C ASP A 200 18.03 -6.30 -11.92
N ILE A 201 18.32 -7.54 -12.33
CA ILE A 201 17.69 -8.17 -13.50
C ILE A 201 16.18 -8.22 -13.35
N PHE A 202 15.65 -8.67 -12.20
CA PHE A 202 14.21 -8.78 -12.01
C PHE A 202 13.51 -7.45 -11.73
N THR A 203 14.23 -6.40 -11.34
CA THR A 203 13.62 -5.07 -11.10
C THR A 203 13.69 -4.15 -12.33
N GLN A 204 14.70 -4.31 -13.18
CA GLN A 204 15.00 -3.36 -14.26
C GLN A 204 14.83 -3.95 -15.67
N ALA A 205 15.07 -5.26 -15.85
CA ALA A 205 14.86 -5.89 -17.14
C ALA A 205 13.37 -6.18 -17.39
N SER A 206 12.95 -6.10 -18.66
CA SER A 206 11.60 -6.54 -19.02
C SER A 206 11.46 -8.06 -18.92
N PRO A 207 10.27 -8.60 -18.58
CA PRO A 207 10.05 -10.05 -18.63
C PRO A 207 10.38 -10.66 -19.98
N ASP A 208 10.12 -9.94 -21.07
CA ASP A 208 10.40 -10.42 -22.42
C ASP A 208 11.92 -10.56 -22.68
N SER A 209 12.73 -9.59 -22.21
CA SER A 209 14.20 -9.70 -22.28
C SER A 209 14.72 -10.92 -21.51
N ILE A 210 14.16 -11.20 -20.34
CA ILE A 210 14.52 -12.38 -19.56
C ILE A 210 14.12 -13.68 -20.27
N PHE A 211 12.97 -13.71 -20.94
CA PHE A 211 12.52 -14.90 -21.67
C PHE A 211 13.27 -15.14 -22.98
N VAL A 212 13.73 -14.09 -23.66
CA VAL A 212 14.55 -14.21 -24.87
C VAL A 212 15.95 -14.70 -24.53
N PHE A 213 16.50 -14.27 -23.40
CA PHE A 213 17.79 -14.75 -22.90
C PHE A 213 17.79 -16.25 -22.57
N LEU A 214 16.66 -16.80 -22.06
CA LEU A 214 16.53 -18.21 -21.59
C LEU A 214 16.09 -19.15 -22.70
#